data_275ee7b0a71ba631747a56e75b70c342
#
_entry.id   275ee7b0a71ba631747a56e75b70c342
#
_cell.length_a   1.000
_cell.length_b   1.000
_cell.length_c   1.000
_cell.angle_alpha   90.00
_cell.angle_beta   90.00
_cell.angle_gamma   90.00
#
_symmetry.space_group_name_H-M   'P 1'
#
loop_
_entity.id
_entity.type
_entity.pdbx_description
1 polymer ?
#
loop_
_entity_poly.entity_id
_entity_poly.type
_entity_poly.pdbx_seq_one_letter_code
_entity_poly.pdbx_strand_id
1 'polypeptide(L)'
;MPFAEKIRRAARERARRAATQLVHRGWGVVREAGAISAERPGPLRFAELGAFTKLAFPQGTIFNEQAIAVGCYCIIGERVSVSAGFAPGLQLGPEPIVRIGDGCVIGRDSNIVGHQSIVIEDNVWTGPSVYISDQNHSYDDPTLPIGKQWPRNESVRIGAGSWIGTGAVILPGADIGRNVVVAANAVVRGTVPDHSVVAGAPAKPVRRWTEAEGWQPPIRTAPPRPIPEGITHEQLVALIGWDLRLPTEAAGADGAKDSDPDPVS
;
A
#
# COMPACT_ATOMS: atom_id res chain seq x y z
N MET A 1 -12.59 42.28 36.93
CA MET A 1 -11.66 42.55 35.79
C MET A 1 -12.11 43.85 35.12
N PRO A 2 -11.21 44.84 34.92
CA PRO A 2 -11.53 46.09 34.24
C PRO A 2 -11.96 45.81 32.79
N PHE A 3 -12.92 46.56 32.28
CA PHE A 3 -13.47 46.43 30.91
C PHE A 3 -12.40 46.40 29.81
N ALA A 4 -11.35 47.22 29.93
CA ALA A 4 -10.21 47.26 29.04
C ALA A 4 -9.44 45.91 28.97
N GLU A 5 -9.38 45.17 30.06
CA GLU A 5 -8.69 43.88 30.13
C GLU A 5 -9.48 42.79 29.39
N LYS A 6 -10.82 42.83 29.47
CA LYS A 6 -11.70 41.92 28.68
C LYS A 6 -11.54 42.16 27.19
N ILE A 7 -11.46 43.41 26.73
CA ILE A 7 -11.26 43.77 25.30
C ILE A 7 -9.91 43.26 24.83
N ARG A 8 -8.84 43.50 25.60
CA ARG A 8 -7.49 43.05 25.25
C ARG A 8 -7.40 41.53 25.17
N ARG A 9 -8.05 40.82 26.09
CA ARG A 9 -8.13 39.35 26.07
C ARG A 9 -8.88 38.85 24.84
N ALA A 10 -10.05 39.40 24.54
CA ALA A 10 -10.83 39.04 23.35
C ALA A 10 -10.05 39.31 22.05
N ALA A 11 -9.34 40.42 21.94
CA ALA A 11 -8.49 40.74 20.79
C ALA A 11 -7.34 39.73 20.63
N ARG A 12 -6.66 39.37 21.73
CA ARG A 12 -5.60 38.34 21.70
C ARG A 12 -6.14 36.97 21.29
N GLU A 13 -7.31 36.57 21.79
CA GLU A 13 -7.94 35.31 21.41
C GLU A 13 -8.32 35.27 19.92
N ARG A 14 -8.87 36.38 19.38
CA ARG A 14 -9.15 36.50 17.93
C ARG A 14 -7.89 36.40 17.09
N ALA A 15 -6.84 37.12 17.47
CA ALA A 15 -5.55 37.09 16.78
C ALA A 15 -4.95 35.67 16.78
N ARG A 16 -5.01 34.97 17.92
CA ARG A 16 -4.55 33.58 18.06
C ARG A 16 -5.33 32.63 17.15
N ARG A 17 -6.67 32.75 17.13
CA ARG A 17 -7.53 31.92 16.24
C ARG A 17 -7.20 32.20 14.77
N ALA A 18 -7.03 33.45 14.37
CA ALA A 18 -6.67 33.81 13.01
C ALA A 18 -5.30 33.25 12.60
N ALA A 19 -4.30 33.36 13.48
CA ALA A 19 -2.99 32.76 13.27
C ALA A 19 -3.05 31.22 13.12
N THR A 20 -3.82 30.56 13.99
CA THR A 20 -4.04 29.09 13.91
C THR A 20 -4.66 28.72 12.54
N GLN A 21 -5.71 29.43 12.12
CA GLN A 21 -6.35 29.17 10.84
C GLN A 21 -5.40 29.38 9.66
N LEU A 22 -4.56 30.42 9.71
CA LEU A 22 -3.57 30.70 8.67
C LEU A 22 -2.55 29.56 8.57
N VAL A 23 -2.02 29.09 9.69
CA VAL A 23 -1.09 27.94 9.73
C VAL A 23 -1.72 26.70 9.12
N HIS A 24 -2.95 26.34 9.53
CA HIS A 24 -3.61 25.14 9.00
C HIS A 24 -3.93 25.25 7.51
N ARG A 25 -4.38 26.41 7.05
CA ARG A 25 -4.62 26.67 5.61
C ARG A 25 -3.32 26.61 4.83
N GLY A 26 -2.27 27.28 5.31
CA GLY A 26 -0.94 27.27 4.68
C GLY A 26 -0.37 25.85 4.59
N TRP A 27 -0.49 25.09 5.68
CA TRP A 27 -0.06 23.68 5.68
C TRP A 27 -0.87 22.83 4.69
N GLY A 28 -2.17 23.05 4.59
CA GLY A 28 -3.02 22.37 3.59
C GLY A 28 -2.54 22.63 2.15
N VAL A 29 -2.20 23.90 1.84
CA VAL A 29 -1.64 24.26 0.53
C VAL A 29 -0.30 23.58 0.28
N VAL A 30 0.59 23.55 1.28
CA VAL A 30 1.90 22.87 1.17
C VAL A 30 1.72 21.38 0.93
N ARG A 31 0.82 20.73 1.66
CA ARG A 31 0.54 19.29 1.49
C ARG A 31 0.02 18.98 0.08
N GLU A 32 -0.90 19.79 -0.43
CA GLU A 32 -1.46 19.57 -1.76
C GLU A 32 -0.44 19.87 -2.86
N ALA A 33 0.34 20.93 -2.72
CA ALA A 33 1.39 21.28 -3.68
C ALA A 33 2.55 20.28 -3.69
N GLY A 34 2.88 19.71 -2.54
CA GLY A 34 3.96 18.73 -2.41
C GLY A 34 3.54 17.28 -2.72
N ALA A 35 2.24 17.01 -2.89
CA ALA A 35 1.77 15.69 -3.28
C ALA A 35 2.19 15.36 -4.73
N ILE A 36 2.48 14.08 -4.98
CA ILE A 36 2.90 13.56 -6.29
C ILE A 36 1.74 12.77 -6.88
N SER A 37 1.48 12.96 -8.17
CA SER A 37 0.51 12.16 -8.95
C SER A 37 0.99 11.99 -10.38
N ALA A 38 0.28 11.19 -11.19
CA ALA A 38 0.58 11.02 -12.61
C ALA A 38 0.60 12.37 -13.36
N GLU A 39 -0.31 13.29 -13.03
CA GLU A 39 -0.41 14.63 -13.62
C GLU A 39 0.63 15.60 -13.06
N ARG A 40 1.15 15.34 -11.87
CA ARG A 40 2.14 16.18 -11.16
C ARG A 40 3.22 15.31 -10.52
N PRO A 41 4.09 14.67 -11.33
CA PRO A 41 5.09 13.71 -10.83
C PRO A 41 6.26 14.38 -10.09
N GLY A 42 6.33 15.70 -10.07
CA GLY A 42 7.44 16.42 -9.47
C GLY A 42 8.77 16.10 -10.17
N PRO A 43 9.87 15.96 -9.43
CA PRO A 43 11.17 15.60 -9.98
C PRO A 43 11.32 14.09 -10.26
N LEU A 44 10.43 13.25 -9.73
CA LEU A 44 10.54 11.79 -9.79
C LEU A 44 10.10 11.24 -11.16
N ARG A 45 10.75 10.17 -11.59
CA ARG A 45 10.49 9.51 -12.87
C ARG A 45 10.30 8.03 -12.63
N PHE A 46 9.10 7.68 -12.13
CA PHE A 46 8.69 6.29 -11.91
C PHE A 46 8.71 5.50 -13.23
N ALA A 47 8.94 4.19 -13.16
CA ALA A 47 8.73 3.29 -14.29
C ALA A 47 7.28 3.38 -14.77
N GLU A 48 6.35 3.44 -13.81
CA GLU A 48 4.94 3.68 -14.03
C GLU A 48 4.35 4.45 -12.83
N LEU A 49 3.50 5.42 -13.10
CA LEU A 49 2.66 6.09 -12.11
C LEU A 49 1.28 6.25 -12.70
N GLY A 50 0.37 5.37 -12.29
CA GLY A 50 -0.96 5.24 -12.86
C GLY A 50 -1.86 6.43 -12.55
N ALA A 51 -2.89 6.60 -13.40
CA ALA A 51 -3.89 7.65 -13.27
C ALA A 51 -4.60 7.59 -11.91
N PHE A 52 -4.95 8.76 -11.36
CA PHE A 52 -5.63 8.91 -10.07
C PHE A 52 -4.86 8.37 -8.87
N THR A 53 -3.57 8.04 -9.05
CA THR A 53 -2.67 7.68 -7.95
C THR A 53 -2.09 8.91 -7.31
N LYS A 54 -2.06 8.93 -5.97
CA LYS A 54 -1.56 10.04 -5.17
C LYS A 54 -0.59 9.56 -4.09
N LEU A 55 0.62 10.14 -4.11
CA LEU A 55 1.58 10.01 -3.01
C LEU A 55 1.45 11.27 -2.14
N ALA A 56 1.04 11.09 -0.89
CA ALA A 56 0.81 12.19 0.05
C ALA A 56 2.14 12.86 0.46
N PHE A 57 2.09 14.16 0.72
CA PHE A 57 3.23 14.93 1.23
C PHE A 57 3.17 15.06 2.77
N PRO A 58 4.32 14.96 3.48
CA PRO A 58 5.66 14.68 2.94
C PRO A 58 5.82 13.20 2.59
N GLN A 59 6.53 12.93 1.50
CA GLN A 59 6.97 11.58 1.17
C GLN A 59 8.06 11.15 2.16
N GLY A 60 8.27 9.84 2.28
CA GLY A 60 9.47 9.26 2.85
C GLY A 60 10.63 9.26 1.85
N THR A 61 11.60 8.39 2.07
CA THR A 61 12.70 8.20 1.13
C THR A 61 12.23 7.45 -0.10
N ILE A 62 12.41 8.05 -1.28
CA ILE A 62 12.17 7.40 -2.58
C ILE A 62 13.47 7.50 -3.37
N PHE A 63 14.01 6.38 -3.81
CA PHE A 63 15.14 6.37 -4.73
C PHE A 63 15.10 5.22 -5.72
N ASN A 64 15.75 5.42 -6.85
CA ASN A 64 15.70 4.57 -8.04
C ASN A 64 14.25 4.35 -8.50
N GLU A 65 13.47 5.42 -8.51
CA GLU A 65 12.06 5.43 -8.86
C GLU A 65 11.80 4.88 -10.28
N GLN A 66 12.79 4.91 -11.16
CA GLN A 66 12.73 4.30 -12.48
C GLN A 66 12.60 2.75 -12.44
N ALA A 67 12.83 2.15 -11.27
CA ALA A 67 12.61 0.73 -11.02
C ALA A 67 11.40 0.47 -10.09
N ILE A 68 10.50 1.46 -9.97
CA ILE A 68 9.27 1.40 -9.16
C ILE A 68 8.08 1.66 -10.10
N ALA A 69 7.13 0.75 -10.12
CA ALA A 69 5.84 0.89 -10.81
C ALA A 69 4.70 0.96 -9.79
N VAL A 70 3.80 1.92 -9.96
CA VAL A 70 2.59 2.08 -9.16
C VAL A 70 1.41 2.22 -10.09
N GLY A 71 0.42 1.36 -9.95
CA GLY A 71 -0.79 1.33 -10.77
C GLY A 71 -1.72 2.51 -10.54
N CYS A 72 -2.93 2.39 -11.07
CA CYS A 72 -3.96 3.42 -11.01
C CYS A 72 -4.71 3.40 -9.67
N TYR A 73 -5.34 4.53 -9.32
CA TYR A 73 -6.22 4.65 -8.15
C TYR A 73 -5.58 4.29 -6.81
N CYS A 74 -4.25 4.44 -6.68
CA CYS A 74 -3.55 4.15 -5.44
C CYS A 74 -3.47 5.36 -4.51
N ILE A 75 -3.53 5.08 -3.21
CA ILE A 75 -3.25 6.07 -2.16
C ILE A 75 -2.00 5.64 -1.40
N ILE A 76 -0.93 6.39 -1.57
CA ILE A 76 0.31 6.20 -0.82
C ILE A 76 0.37 7.26 0.26
N GLY A 77 0.36 6.83 1.51
CA GLY A 77 0.29 7.70 2.69
C GLY A 77 1.52 8.59 2.89
N GLU A 78 1.41 9.50 3.85
CA GLU A 78 2.52 10.37 4.25
C GLU A 78 3.70 9.56 4.79
N ARG A 79 4.93 10.00 4.51
CA ARG A 79 6.18 9.40 4.98
C ARG A 79 6.37 7.93 4.59
N VAL A 80 5.65 7.48 3.56
CA VAL A 80 5.93 6.17 2.97
C VAL A 80 7.25 6.25 2.21
N SER A 81 8.15 5.31 2.52
CA SER A 81 9.42 5.14 1.82
C SER A 81 9.32 3.97 0.86
N VAL A 82 9.78 4.17 -0.38
CA VAL A 82 9.89 3.11 -1.39
C VAL A 82 11.26 3.19 -2.05
N SER A 83 12.03 2.12 -1.96
CA SER A 83 13.36 2.08 -2.54
C SER A 83 13.57 0.83 -3.38
N ALA A 84 14.26 0.98 -4.51
CA ALA A 84 14.69 -0.11 -5.35
C ALA A 84 16.23 -0.19 -5.40
N GLY A 85 16.78 -1.40 -5.20
CA GLY A 85 18.22 -1.61 -5.09
C GLY A 85 18.81 -1.14 -3.75
N PHE A 86 20.08 -1.44 -3.51
CA PHE A 86 20.74 -1.20 -2.22
C PHE A 86 21.38 0.20 -2.08
N ALA A 87 21.41 0.99 -3.16
CA ALA A 87 21.95 2.36 -3.13
C ALA A 87 21.27 3.23 -4.18
N PRO A 88 21.18 4.56 -3.95
CA PRO A 88 20.65 5.49 -4.94
C PRO A 88 21.52 5.55 -6.21
N GLY A 89 20.90 5.77 -7.37
CA GLY A 89 21.58 6.00 -8.66
C GLY A 89 22.03 4.73 -9.37
N LEU A 90 21.57 3.56 -8.95
CA LEU A 90 21.87 2.29 -9.61
C LEU A 90 21.08 2.13 -10.90
N GLN A 91 21.73 1.54 -11.93
CA GLN A 91 21.07 1.07 -13.13
C GLN A 91 20.55 -0.37 -12.88
N LEU A 92 19.26 -0.50 -12.66
CA LEU A 92 18.65 -1.75 -12.17
C LEU A 92 17.99 -2.59 -13.28
N GLY A 93 18.22 -2.22 -14.54
CA GLY A 93 17.61 -2.90 -15.69
C GLY A 93 16.23 -2.31 -16.06
N PRO A 94 15.57 -2.87 -17.09
CA PRO A 94 14.33 -2.31 -17.63
C PRO A 94 13.09 -2.67 -16.83
N GLU A 95 13.16 -3.75 -16.04
CA GLU A 95 12.01 -4.25 -15.29
C GLU A 95 11.92 -3.63 -13.90
N PRO A 96 10.75 -3.12 -13.47
CA PRO A 96 10.58 -2.61 -12.12
C PRO A 96 10.82 -3.70 -11.06
N ILE A 97 11.60 -3.35 -10.04
CA ILE A 97 11.85 -4.20 -8.86
C ILE A 97 10.68 -4.14 -7.90
N VAL A 98 10.08 -2.96 -7.71
CA VAL A 98 8.90 -2.79 -6.87
C VAL A 98 7.70 -2.52 -7.77
N ARG A 99 6.69 -3.37 -7.68
CA ARG A 99 5.41 -3.22 -8.40
C ARG A 99 4.28 -3.16 -7.39
N ILE A 100 3.46 -2.12 -7.50
CA ILE A 100 2.23 -1.93 -6.73
C ILE A 100 1.10 -1.87 -7.75
N GLY A 101 0.15 -2.79 -7.66
CA GLY A 101 -1.00 -2.89 -8.55
C GLY A 101 -2.02 -1.76 -8.37
N ASP A 102 -3.16 -1.90 -9.02
CA ASP A 102 -4.24 -0.92 -8.99
C ASP A 102 -5.02 -0.91 -7.66
N GLY A 103 -5.59 0.22 -7.30
CA GLY A 103 -6.48 0.34 -6.14
C GLY A 103 -5.84 0.10 -4.78
N CYS A 104 -4.52 0.14 -4.70
CA CYS A 104 -3.79 -0.12 -3.47
C CYS A 104 -3.79 1.06 -2.51
N VAL A 105 -3.84 0.76 -1.21
CA VAL A 105 -3.66 1.76 -0.15
C VAL A 105 -2.45 1.38 0.70
N ILE A 106 -1.40 2.19 0.67
CA ILE A 106 -0.22 2.01 1.50
C ILE A 106 -0.29 3.00 2.65
N GLY A 107 -0.45 2.48 3.87
CA GLY A 107 -0.58 3.28 5.08
C GLY A 107 0.66 4.13 5.37
N ARG A 108 0.46 5.28 5.98
CA ARG A 108 1.53 6.22 6.36
C ARG A 108 2.66 5.53 7.14
N ASP A 109 3.87 6.07 7.07
CA ASP A 109 5.06 5.58 7.78
C ASP A 109 5.50 4.17 7.38
N SER A 110 4.94 3.60 6.30
CA SER A 110 5.34 2.28 5.80
C SER A 110 6.63 2.35 4.99
N ASN A 111 7.36 1.22 4.93
CA ASN A 111 8.61 1.11 4.21
C ASN A 111 8.58 -0.11 3.29
N ILE A 112 8.87 0.10 2.01
CA ILE A 112 9.00 -0.95 0.98
C ILE A 112 10.43 -0.90 0.46
N VAL A 113 11.21 -1.95 0.71
CA VAL A 113 12.64 -2.03 0.40
C VAL A 113 12.88 -3.20 -0.54
N GLY A 114 12.92 -2.94 -1.85
CA GLY A 114 13.08 -3.95 -2.89
C GLY A 114 14.51 -4.00 -3.42
N HIS A 115 15.13 -5.18 -3.41
CA HIS A 115 16.41 -5.43 -4.03
C HIS A 115 16.32 -6.36 -5.24
N GLN A 116 15.39 -7.28 -5.24
CA GLN A 116 15.19 -8.28 -6.28
C GLN A 116 13.81 -8.17 -6.93
N SER A 117 12.75 -8.36 -6.15
CA SER A 117 11.37 -8.26 -6.62
C SER A 117 10.38 -8.19 -5.46
N ILE A 118 9.61 -7.10 -5.39
CA ILE A 118 8.44 -6.99 -4.54
C ILE A 118 7.24 -6.73 -5.43
N VAL A 119 6.24 -7.63 -5.37
CA VAL A 119 4.97 -7.50 -6.08
C VAL A 119 3.84 -7.40 -5.07
N ILE A 120 3.16 -6.26 -5.07
CA ILE A 120 1.92 -6.02 -4.35
C ILE A 120 0.83 -5.97 -5.41
N GLU A 121 -0.05 -6.97 -5.43
CA GLU A 121 -1.11 -7.07 -6.43
C GLU A 121 -2.25 -6.08 -6.16
N ASP A 122 -3.28 -6.09 -7.00
CA ASP A 122 -4.37 -5.12 -6.96
C ASP A 122 -5.16 -5.15 -5.64
N ASN A 123 -5.68 -3.98 -5.26
CA ASN A 123 -6.57 -3.82 -4.11
C ASN A 123 -5.98 -4.31 -2.78
N VAL A 124 -4.65 -4.29 -2.65
CA VAL A 124 -3.99 -4.56 -1.37
C VAL A 124 -4.01 -3.30 -0.53
N TRP A 125 -4.52 -3.42 0.69
CA TRP A 125 -4.55 -2.32 1.64
C TRP A 125 -3.65 -2.61 2.82
N THR A 126 -2.86 -1.63 3.22
CA THR A 126 -2.02 -1.73 4.42
C THR A 126 -2.41 -0.71 5.48
N GLY A 127 -2.33 -1.11 6.74
CA GLY A 127 -2.30 -0.18 7.86
C GLY A 127 -1.02 0.65 7.89
N PRO A 128 -0.90 1.60 8.83
CA PRO A 128 0.32 2.36 9.03
C PRO A 128 1.52 1.52 9.47
N SER A 129 2.74 2.02 9.17
CA SER A 129 4.00 1.47 9.68
C SER A 129 4.25 0.01 9.32
N VAL A 130 3.80 -0.42 8.14
CA VAL A 130 4.10 -1.75 7.60
C VAL A 130 5.50 -1.74 6.99
N TYR A 131 6.27 -2.79 7.26
CA TYR A 131 7.58 -3.01 6.67
C TYR A 131 7.55 -4.19 5.70
N ILE A 132 7.96 -3.97 4.46
CA ILE A 132 8.03 -5.00 3.42
C ILE A 132 9.44 -4.99 2.84
N SER A 133 10.12 -6.13 2.86
CA SER A 133 11.46 -6.24 2.29
C SER A 133 11.70 -7.62 1.70
N ASP A 134 12.35 -7.66 0.55
CA ASP A 134 12.82 -8.87 -0.10
C ASP A 134 14.31 -9.14 0.14
N GLN A 135 14.95 -8.32 0.98
CA GLN A 135 16.38 -8.43 1.28
C GLN A 135 16.65 -8.76 2.75
N ASN A 136 17.72 -9.52 2.97
CA ASN A 136 18.27 -9.80 4.28
C ASN A 136 19.79 -9.68 4.23
N HIS A 137 20.45 -9.37 5.36
CA HIS A 137 21.90 -9.36 5.43
C HIS A 137 22.44 -10.78 5.56
N SER A 138 23.54 -11.07 4.85
CA SER A 138 24.32 -12.28 5.10
C SER A 138 25.16 -12.11 6.37
N TYR A 139 25.41 -13.20 7.05
CA TYR A 139 26.20 -13.28 8.28
C TYR A 139 27.06 -14.54 8.32
N ASP A 140 27.31 -15.14 7.17
CA ASP A 140 27.99 -16.44 7.05
C ASP A 140 29.47 -16.36 7.35
N ASP A 141 30.08 -15.22 7.05
CA ASP A 141 31.48 -14.99 7.34
C ASP A 141 31.65 -14.24 8.69
N PRO A 142 32.05 -14.95 9.76
CA PRO A 142 32.22 -14.33 11.07
C PRO A 142 33.39 -13.35 11.15
N THR A 143 34.22 -13.28 10.13
CA THR A 143 35.40 -12.39 10.09
C THR A 143 35.08 -11.04 9.47
N LEU A 144 33.95 -10.91 8.77
CA LEU A 144 33.48 -9.69 8.11
C LEU A 144 32.32 -9.06 8.85
N PRO A 145 32.30 -7.72 8.97
CA PRO A 145 31.10 -7.02 9.43
C PRO A 145 29.87 -7.38 8.55
N ILE A 146 28.73 -7.62 9.17
CA ILE A 146 27.48 -8.02 8.48
C ILE A 146 27.14 -7.04 7.35
N GLY A 147 27.24 -5.74 7.58
CA GLY A 147 26.96 -4.72 6.57
C GLY A 147 27.94 -4.66 5.39
N LYS A 148 29.03 -5.45 5.39
CA LYS A 148 29.98 -5.60 4.28
C LYS A 148 29.83 -6.90 3.51
N GLN A 149 28.90 -7.77 3.95
CA GLN A 149 28.58 -9.01 3.23
C GLN A 149 27.45 -8.74 2.22
N TRP A 150 27.48 -9.45 1.09
CA TRP A 150 26.42 -9.33 0.10
C TRP A 150 25.08 -9.74 0.70
N PRO A 151 23.99 -8.98 0.44
CA PRO A 151 22.67 -9.34 0.94
C PRO A 151 22.15 -10.61 0.28
N ARG A 152 21.29 -11.31 0.99
CA ARG A 152 20.47 -12.40 0.45
C ARG A 152 19.08 -11.84 0.13
N ASN A 153 18.67 -12.04 -1.11
CA ASN A 153 17.39 -11.55 -1.58
C ASN A 153 16.46 -12.72 -1.89
N GLU A 154 15.21 -12.62 -1.48
CA GLU A 154 14.15 -13.58 -1.80
C GLU A 154 12.89 -12.80 -2.11
N SER A 155 12.37 -12.94 -3.34
CA SER A 155 11.20 -12.19 -3.81
C SER A 155 10.03 -12.24 -2.84
N VAL A 156 9.28 -11.14 -2.78
CA VAL A 156 8.06 -11.02 -1.97
C VAL A 156 6.86 -10.81 -2.89
N ARG A 157 5.78 -11.55 -2.64
CA ARG A 157 4.49 -11.36 -3.30
C ARG A 157 3.39 -11.19 -2.25
N ILE A 158 2.49 -10.22 -2.48
CA ILE A 158 1.28 -10.01 -1.71
C ILE A 158 0.11 -10.04 -2.67
N GLY A 159 -0.71 -11.09 -2.56
CA GLY A 159 -1.84 -11.37 -3.45
C GLY A 159 -2.98 -10.37 -3.28
N ALA A 160 -3.72 -10.20 -4.37
CA ALA A 160 -4.79 -9.22 -4.52
C ALA A 160 -5.84 -9.29 -3.41
N GLY A 161 -6.41 -8.13 -3.07
CA GLY A 161 -7.47 -8.00 -2.08
C GLY A 161 -7.04 -8.25 -0.63
N SER A 162 -5.74 -8.36 -0.35
CA SER A 162 -5.25 -8.64 0.99
C SER A 162 -5.21 -7.40 1.88
N TRP A 163 -5.43 -7.60 3.18
CA TRP A 163 -5.29 -6.60 4.22
C TRP A 163 -4.09 -6.87 5.10
N ILE A 164 -3.15 -5.92 5.13
CA ILE A 164 -1.94 -6.00 5.95
C ILE A 164 -2.10 -5.06 7.15
N GLY A 165 -2.24 -5.62 8.33
CA GLY A 165 -2.47 -4.87 9.56
C GLY A 165 -1.30 -3.96 9.94
N THR A 166 -1.61 -2.93 10.73
CA THR A 166 -0.64 -1.94 11.26
C THR A 166 0.60 -2.62 11.86
N GLY A 167 1.78 -2.12 11.49
CA GLY A 167 3.04 -2.59 12.07
C GLY A 167 3.45 -4.00 11.66
N ALA A 168 2.74 -4.64 10.73
CA ALA A 168 3.15 -5.95 10.23
C ALA A 168 4.49 -5.86 9.48
N VAL A 169 5.27 -6.95 9.57
CA VAL A 169 6.57 -7.09 8.93
C VAL A 169 6.50 -8.25 7.94
N ILE A 170 6.71 -7.95 6.66
CA ILE A 170 6.75 -8.93 5.58
C ILE A 170 8.21 -9.15 5.21
N LEU A 171 8.70 -10.35 5.48
CA LEU A 171 10.11 -10.73 5.34
C LEU A 171 10.40 -11.32 3.96
N PRO A 172 11.69 -11.38 3.57
CA PRO A 172 12.13 -12.03 2.34
C PRO A 172 11.55 -13.44 2.18
N GLY A 173 11.15 -13.79 0.96
CA GLY A 173 10.53 -15.05 0.61
C GLY A 173 9.07 -15.20 1.05
N ALA A 174 8.42 -14.13 1.50
CA ALA A 174 6.99 -14.18 1.77
C ALA A 174 6.18 -14.24 0.46
N ASP A 175 5.36 -15.27 0.33
CA ASP A 175 4.38 -15.43 -0.75
C ASP A 175 2.99 -15.49 -0.13
N ILE A 176 2.32 -14.35 -0.09
CA ILE A 176 1.00 -14.18 0.53
C ILE A 176 -0.05 -14.31 -0.57
N GLY A 177 -0.99 -15.22 -0.38
CA GLY A 177 -2.11 -15.45 -1.28
C GLY A 177 -3.09 -14.29 -1.35
N ARG A 178 -4.13 -14.44 -2.16
CA ARG A 178 -5.18 -13.43 -2.31
C ARG A 178 -6.16 -13.44 -1.13
N ASN A 179 -6.77 -12.27 -0.86
CA ASN A 179 -7.77 -12.10 0.20
C ASN A 179 -7.28 -12.62 1.57
N VAL A 180 -6.00 -12.37 1.87
CA VAL A 180 -5.38 -12.72 3.15
C VAL A 180 -5.48 -11.55 4.11
N VAL A 181 -5.74 -11.84 5.37
CA VAL A 181 -5.61 -10.87 6.48
C VAL A 181 -4.35 -11.18 7.26
N VAL A 182 -3.41 -10.26 7.25
CA VAL A 182 -2.25 -10.25 8.14
C VAL A 182 -2.59 -9.37 9.35
N ALA A 183 -2.62 -9.95 10.53
CA ALA A 183 -2.95 -9.21 11.76
C ALA A 183 -1.88 -8.16 12.08
N ALA A 184 -2.26 -7.12 12.83
CA ALA A 184 -1.33 -6.09 13.29
C ALA A 184 -0.12 -6.69 14.03
N ASN A 185 1.08 -6.13 13.79
CA ASN A 185 2.36 -6.56 14.35
C ASN A 185 2.74 -8.04 14.06
N ALA A 186 2.12 -8.66 13.08
CA ALA A 186 2.52 -10.00 12.65
C ALA A 186 3.82 -9.96 11.84
N VAL A 187 4.66 -10.99 11.98
CA VAL A 187 5.91 -11.16 11.21
C VAL A 187 5.75 -12.34 10.26
N VAL A 188 5.59 -12.05 8.97
CA VAL A 188 5.26 -13.04 7.93
C VAL A 188 6.51 -13.41 7.14
N ARG A 189 6.72 -14.73 6.95
CA ARG A 189 7.67 -15.31 6.01
C ARG A 189 7.10 -16.58 5.39
N GLY A 190 7.60 -16.94 4.20
CA GLY A 190 7.14 -18.14 3.49
C GLY A 190 5.70 -18.00 2.98
N THR A 191 5.09 -19.12 2.63
CA THR A 191 3.80 -19.16 1.94
C THR A 191 2.63 -19.04 2.89
N VAL A 192 1.71 -18.12 2.60
CA VAL A 192 0.40 -17.98 3.23
C VAL A 192 -0.67 -18.28 2.18
N PRO A 193 -1.51 -19.33 2.37
CA PRO A 193 -2.54 -19.67 1.40
C PRO A 193 -3.61 -18.59 1.26
N ASP A 194 -4.29 -18.59 0.10
CA ASP A 194 -5.47 -17.75 -0.14
C ASP A 194 -6.48 -17.84 1.00
N HIS A 195 -7.23 -16.76 1.21
CA HIS A 195 -8.35 -16.70 2.15
C HIS A 195 -7.97 -17.13 3.58
N SER A 196 -6.80 -16.69 4.05
CA SER A 196 -6.29 -16.97 5.38
C SER A 196 -6.25 -15.74 6.27
N VAL A 197 -6.33 -15.95 7.56
CA VAL A 197 -5.99 -14.95 8.58
C VAL A 197 -4.76 -15.46 9.32
N VAL A 198 -3.67 -14.66 9.29
CA VAL A 198 -2.42 -14.99 9.99
C VAL A 198 -2.11 -13.98 11.07
N ALA A 199 -1.54 -14.44 12.18
CA ALA A 199 -1.20 -13.58 13.32
C ALA A 199 0.06 -14.07 14.04
N GLY A 200 0.70 -13.18 14.78
CA GLY A 200 1.85 -13.46 15.65
C GLY A 200 3.21 -13.25 15.01
N ALA A 201 4.27 -13.49 15.77
CA ALA A 201 5.67 -13.41 15.35
C ALA A 201 6.42 -14.65 15.86
N PRO A 202 6.72 -15.62 14.98
CA PRO A 202 6.37 -15.70 13.57
C PRO A 202 4.86 -15.88 13.34
N ALA A 203 4.34 -15.32 12.25
CA ALA A 203 2.93 -15.42 11.90
C ALA A 203 2.50 -16.88 11.62
N LYS A 204 1.34 -17.25 12.15
CA LYS A 204 0.73 -18.56 11.94
C LYS A 204 -0.72 -18.38 11.49
N PRO A 205 -1.26 -19.29 10.66
CA PRO A 205 -2.66 -19.31 10.34
C PRO A 205 -3.50 -19.45 11.61
N VAL A 206 -4.40 -18.51 11.83
CA VAL A 206 -5.37 -18.54 12.95
C VAL A 206 -6.78 -18.78 12.44
N ARG A 207 -6.99 -18.62 11.12
CA ARG A 207 -8.26 -18.89 10.44
C ARG A 207 -8.01 -19.13 8.96
N ARG A 208 -8.81 -19.97 8.34
CA ARG A 208 -8.79 -20.23 6.90
C ARG A 208 -10.22 -20.44 6.39
N TRP A 209 -10.47 -20.00 5.17
CA TRP A 209 -11.72 -20.30 4.46
C TRP A 209 -11.47 -21.36 3.40
N THR A 210 -12.42 -22.28 3.27
CA THR A 210 -12.51 -23.23 2.16
C THR A 210 -13.95 -23.30 1.66
N GLU A 211 -14.15 -23.68 0.42
CA GLU A 211 -15.48 -23.80 -0.16
C GLU A 211 -16.32 -24.86 0.56
N ALA A 212 -15.69 -25.97 0.97
CA ALA A 212 -16.37 -27.09 1.62
C ALA A 212 -16.83 -26.78 3.06
N GLU A 213 -16.04 -25.99 3.82
CA GLU A 213 -16.25 -25.82 5.27
C GLU A 213 -16.53 -24.38 5.68
N GLY A 214 -16.39 -23.40 4.74
CA GLY A 214 -16.40 -22.00 5.08
C GLY A 214 -15.22 -21.59 5.96
N TRP A 215 -15.39 -20.56 6.78
CA TRP A 215 -14.35 -20.11 7.70
C TRP A 215 -14.14 -21.08 8.87
N GLN A 216 -12.90 -21.55 9.03
CA GLN A 216 -12.47 -22.39 10.16
C GLN A 216 -11.33 -21.74 10.94
N PRO A 217 -11.46 -21.53 12.27
CA PRO A 217 -12.70 -21.63 13.06
C PRO A 217 -13.77 -20.62 12.62
N PRO A 218 -15.07 -20.90 12.83
CA PRO A 218 -16.17 -20.04 12.39
C PRO A 218 -16.07 -18.60 12.93
N ILE A 219 -16.54 -17.63 12.13
CA ILE A 219 -16.64 -16.24 12.57
C ILE A 219 -17.76 -16.13 13.61
N ARG A 220 -17.40 -15.66 14.81
CA ARG A 220 -18.34 -15.50 15.94
C ARG A 220 -18.69 -14.04 16.23
N THR A 221 -18.16 -13.11 15.44
CA THR A 221 -18.47 -11.67 15.56
C THR A 221 -19.78 -11.36 14.88
N ALA A 222 -20.46 -10.30 15.34
CA ALA A 222 -21.65 -9.79 14.65
C ALA A 222 -21.34 -9.44 13.19
N PRO A 223 -22.33 -9.58 12.28
CA PRO A 223 -22.16 -9.18 10.89
C PRO A 223 -21.71 -7.71 10.77
N PRO A 224 -20.92 -7.36 9.74
CA PRO A 224 -20.59 -5.97 9.47
C PRO A 224 -21.87 -5.12 9.30
N ARG A 225 -21.82 -3.90 9.81
CA ARG A 225 -22.90 -2.92 9.63
C ARG A 225 -22.40 -1.76 8.78
N PRO A 226 -23.21 -1.26 7.82
CA PRO A 226 -22.86 -0.06 7.08
C PRO A 226 -22.68 1.15 8.00
N ILE A 227 -21.71 2.01 7.68
CA ILE A 227 -21.46 3.29 8.36
C ILE A 227 -21.36 4.38 7.29
N PRO A 228 -22.28 5.39 7.29
CA PRO A 228 -23.44 5.55 8.19
C PRO A 228 -24.49 4.48 8.01
N GLU A 229 -25.32 4.27 9.04
CA GLU A 229 -26.38 3.29 9.01
C GLU A 229 -27.36 3.58 7.87
N GLY A 230 -27.78 2.53 7.16
CA GLY A 230 -28.69 2.64 6.01
C GLY A 230 -28.04 3.02 4.68
N ILE A 231 -26.74 3.33 4.63
CA ILE A 231 -26.04 3.53 3.35
C ILE A 231 -25.84 2.18 2.65
N THR A 232 -26.17 2.11 1.37
CA THR A 232 -25.86 0.92 0.56
C THR A 232 -24.41 0.98 0.05
N HIS A 233 -23.90 -0.17 -0.40
CA HIS A 233 -22.57 -0.24 -1.01
C HIS A 233 -22.47 0.68 -2.24
N GLU A 234 -23.49 0.68 -3.10
CA GLU A 234 -23.55 1.52 -4.29
C GLU A 234 -23.54 3.02 -3.93
N GLN A 235 -24.26 3.41 -2.88
CA GLN A 235 -24.25 4.78 -2.39
C GLN A 235 -22.89 5.17 -1.83
N LEU A 236 -22.21 4.27 -1.11
CA LEU A 236 -20.86 4.51 -0.62
C LEU A 236 -19.88 4.67 -1.79
N VAL A 237 -19.92 3.78 -2.78
CA VAL A 237 -19.11 3.86 -3.99
C VAL A 237 -19.34 5.18 -4.72
N ALA A 238 -20.59 5.59 -4.89
CA ALA A 238 -20.92 6.86 -5.53
C ALA A 238 -20.38 8.08 -4.77
N LEU A 239 -20.32 8.01 -3.44
CA LEU A 239 -19.84 9.08 -2.56
C LEU A 239 -18.30 9.22 -2.58
N ILE A 240 -17.58 8.10 -2.56
CA ILE A 240 -16.11 8.10 -2.48
C ILE A 240 -15.44 7.97 -3.84
N GLY A 241 -16.19 7.69 -4.90
CA GLY A 241 -15.68 7.51 -6.26
C GLY A 241 -14.90 6.21 -6.47
N TRP A 242 -14.97 5.27 -5.54
CA TRP A 242 -14.25 4.00 -5.60
C TRP A 242 -15.22 2.84 -5.76
N ASP A 243 -15.02 2.01 -6.78
CA ASP A 243 -15.66 0.71 -6.84
C ASP A 243 -14.89 -0.25 -5.95
N LEU A 244 -15.45 -0.57 -4.80
CA LEU A 244 -14.87 -1.52 -3.85
C LEU A 244 -15.02 -2.99 -4.28
N ARG A 245 -15.67 -3.25 -5.43
CA ARG A 245 -15.78 -4.59 -5.98
C ARG A 245 -14.53 -4.92 -6.75
N LEU A 246 -13.97 -6.10 -6.49
CA LEU A 246 -12.94 -6.66 -7.37
C LEU A 246 -13.49 -6.75 -8.80
N PRO A 247 -12.68 -6.50 -9.84
CA PRO A 247 -13.07 -6.85 -11.19
C PRO A 247 -13.42 -8.35 -11.16
N THR A 248 -14.68 -8.67 -11.40
CA THR A 248 -15.05 -10.07 -11.63
C THR A 248 -14.31 -10.53 -12.88
N GLU A 249 -13.81 -11.75 -12.90
CA GLU A 249 -13.07 -12.40 -14.00
C GLU A 249 -13.84 -12.45 -15.36
N ALA A 250 -14.91 -11.66 -15.50
CA ALA A 250 -15.81 -11.65 -16.65
C ALA A 250 -15.40 -10.71 -17.80
N ALA A 251 -14.21 -10.12 -17.79
CA ALA A 251 -13.76 -9.27 -18.91
C ALA A 251 -12.74 -9.95 -19.85
N GLY A 252 -12.50 -11.25 -19.71
CA GLY A 252 -11.46 -12.00 -20.45
C GLY A 252 -11.98 -13.02 -21.47
N ALA A 253 -13.27 -13.05 -21.80
CA ALA A 253 -13.84 -14.07 -22.67
C ALA A 253 -14.68 -13.55 -23.82
N ASP A 254 -14.31 -12.41 -24.44
CA ASP A 254 -14.95 -11.97 -25.67
C ASP A 254 -13.91 -11.37 -26.62
N GLY A 255 -13.32 -12.21 -27.45
CA GLY A 255 -12.33 -11.77 -28.44
C GLY A 255 -11.75 -12.86 -29.34
N ALA A 256 -12.22 -14.08 -29.27
CA ALA A 256 -11.94 -15.06 -30.31
C ALA A 256 -13.05 -14.97 -31.38
N LYS A 257 -12.90 -14.05 -32.34
CA LYS A 257 -13.66 -14.10 -33.57
C LYS A 257 -13.16 -15.26 -34.39
N ASP A 258 -14.08 -16.20 -34.64
CA ASP A 258 -14.00 -17.14 -35.75
C ASP A 258 -13.43 -16.48 -36.99
N SER A 259 -12.30 -16.95 -37.44
CA SER A 259 -11.87 -16.85 -38.82
C SER A 259 -12.09 -18.22 -39.46
N ASP A 260 -13.22 -18.31 -40.13
CA ASP A 260 -13.59 -19.35 -41.09
C ASP A 260 -12.45 -19.57 -42.08
N PRO A 261 -12.01 -20.79 -42.36
CA PRO A 261 -11.12 -21.04 -43.47
C PRO A 261 -11.96 -21.18 -44.75
N ASP A 262 -11.76 -20.26 -45.68
CA ASP A 262 -12.24 -20.38 -47.07
C ASP A 262 -11.81 -21.70 -47.69
N PRO A 263 -12.70 -22.38 -48.43
CA PRO A 263 -12.37 -23.52 -49.21
C PRO A 263 -12.02 -23.09 -50.63
N VAL A 264 -10.80 -23.35 -51.12
CA VAL A 264 -10.58 -23.48 -52.59
C VAL A 264 -9.36 -24.30 -52.93
N SER A 265 -9.64 -25.33 -53.71
CA SER A 265 -8.95 -25.96 -54.83
C SER A 265 -7.48 -26.33 -54.69
#